data_c57677a67c82e3280d615e9bf7306f34
#
_entry.id   c57677a67c82e3280d615e9bf7306f34
#
_cell.length_a   1.000
_cell.length_b   1.000
_cell.length_c   1.000
_cell.angle_alpha   90.00
_cell.angle_beta   90.00
_cell.angle_gamma   90.00
#
_symmetry.space_group_name_H-M   'P 1'
#
loop_
_entity.id
_entity.type
_entity.pdbx_description
1 polymer ?
#
loop_
_entity_poly.entity_id
_entity_poly.type
_entity_poly.pdbx_seq_one_letter_code
_entity_poly.pdbx_strand_id
1 'polypeptide(L)'
;MRLSDKWKDYELIDTSDGERLERWGDIILIRPDPQIIWSSEKKNPLWYSAHARYHRSNRGGGSWEQYKKVPDRWTVNYGDLVFNIKPMGFKHTGVFPEQAVNWDFAAEKIKNENRPLKILNLFGYTGCATLACMNAGATVCHVDASKGMVQWAKENAASSGIADRPVRWLVDDCVKFAQREIRRGNRYDGIIMDPPSYGRGPGGEVWKLEEQLYSLVTLCKQVLSDNPLFFILNSYTTGLSPAVMEYLLGVLLQKDFGGKVSSDEIGLKVSDTGLVLPCGSTAIWEK
;
A
#
# COMPACT_ATOMS: atom_id res chain seq x y z
N MET A 1 -5.05 16.54 2.59
CA MET A 1 -4.21 15.33 2.82
C MET A 1 -4.99 14.34 3.66
N ARG A 2 -4.99 13.08 3.27
CA ARG A 2 -5.60 11.98 4.02
C ARG A 2 -4.59 11.44 5.02
N LEU A 3 -4.93 11.43 6.30
CA LEU A 3 -4.02 11.14 7.41
C LEU A 3 -4.23 9.72 7.94
N SER A 4 -3.13 8.95 8.00
CA SER A 4 -3.10 7.65 8.66
C SER A 4 -2.67 7.85 10.13
N ASP A 5 -3.65 8.03 11.02
CA ASP A 5 -3.44 8.46 12.41
C ASP A 5 -3.95 7.48 13.48
N LYS A 6 -4.45 6.30 13.06
CA LYS A 6 -5.02 5.31 13.99
C LYS A 6 -4.02 4.23 14.44
N TRP A 7 -2.78 4.33 14.02
CA TRP A 7 -1.73 3.40 14.46
C TRP A 7 -1.45 3.52 15.96
N LYS A 8 -1.29 2.38 16.62
CA LYS A 8 -0.80 2.30 18.01
C LYS A 8 0.60 1.71 18.09
N ASP A 9 0.87 0.72 17.25
CA ASP A 9 2.15 0.00 17.23
C ASP A 9 3.15 0.57 16.21
N TYR A 10 2.75 1.57 15.43
CA TYR A 10 3.63 2.32 14.56
C TYR A 10 3.56 3.82 14.88
N GLU A 11 4.70 4.49 14.76
CA GLU A 11 4.80 5.93 14.94
C GLU A 11 5.92 6.49 14.06
N LEU A 12 5.65 7.56 13.32
CA LEU A 12 6.66 8.40 12.70
C LEU A 12 7.07 9.47 13.73
N ILE A 13 8.24 9.30 14.34
CA ILE A 13 8.69 10.11 15.47
C ILE A 13 9.24 11.44 14.97
N ASP A 14 10.22 11.41 14.04
CA ASP A 14 10.87 12.61 13.51
C ASP A 14 11.37 12.37 12.08
N THR A 15 11.71 13.46 11.39
CA THR A 15 12.17 13.46 9.99
C THR A 15 13.27 14.48 9.79
N SER A 16 14.42 14.07 9.24
CA SER A 16 15.55 14.96 8.97
C SER A 16 16.54 14.36 7.99
N ASP A 17 17.18 15.19 7.15
CA ASP A 17 18.32 14.83 6.29
C ASP A 17 18.05 13.61 5.40
N GLY A 18 16.88 13.52 4.81
CA GLY A 18 16.50 12.39 3.96
C GLY A 18 16.17 11.10 4.71
N GLU A 19 15.90 11.17 6.02
CA GLU A 19 15.63 10.03 6.86
C GLU A 19 14.38 10.24 7.72
N ARG A 20 13.70 9.13 8.01
CA ARG A 20 12.62 9.02 8.99
C ARG A 20 13.07 8.20 10.19
N LEU A 21 12.79 8.70 11.40
CA LEU A 21 12.90 7.99 12.65
C LEU A 21 11.55 7.40 13.00
N GLU A 22 11.47 6.10 13.13
CA GLU A 22 10.21 5.38 13.27
C GLU A 22 10.24 4.36 14.40
N ARG A 23 9.09 4.19 15.06
CA ARG A 23 8.84 3.10 16.00
C ARG A 23 7.93 2.04 15.33
N TRP A 24 8.33 0.77 15.43
CA TRP A 24 7.61 -0.40 14.95
C TRP A 24 7.46 -1.41 16.11
N GLY A 25 6.36 -1.32 16.87
CA GLY A 25 6.25 -1.95 18.19
C GLY A 25 7.29 -1.36 19.14
N ASP A 26 8.20 -2.20 19.65
CA ASP A 26 9.30 -1.77 20.50
C ASP A 26 10.60 -1.46 19.74
N ILE A 27 10.60 -1.62 18.42
CA ILE A 27 11.80 -1.48 17.58
C ILE A 27 11.85 -0.09 16.96
N ILE A 28 12.93 0.64 17.19
CA ILE A 28 13.20 1.95 16.59
C ILE A 28 14.10 1.77 15.38
N LEU A 29 13.65 2.26 14.23
CA LEU A 29 14.36 2.18 12.97
C LEU A 29 14.63 3.56 12.38
N ILE A 30 15.76 3.71 11.70
CA ILE A 30 16.07 4.86 10.84
C ILE A 30 16.09 4.36 9.39
N ARG A 31 15.23 4.96 8.56
CA ARG A 31 15.11 4.57 7.14
C ARG A 31 15.20 5.79 6.23
N PRO A 32 15.82 5.67 5.04
CA PRO A 32 15.90 6.77 4.10
C PRO A 32 14.54 7.06 3.46
N ASP A 33 14.25 8.34 3.31
CA ASP A 33 13.11 8.83 2.55
C ASP A 33 13.51 10.05 1.73
N PRO A 34 13.51 9.95 0.39
CA PRO A 34 13.96 11.05 -0.49
C PRO A 34 13.03 12.26 -0.50
N GLN A 35 11.83 12.16 0.04
CA GLN A 35 10.91 13.31 0.16
C GLN A 35 11.31 14.25 1.28
N ILE A 36 12.11 13.77 2.25
CA ILE A 36 12.60 14.56 3.39
C ILE A 36 13.82 15.38 2.92
N ILE A 37 13.56 16.54 2.33
CA ILE A 37 14.59 17.45 1.81
C ILE A 37 15.03 18.52 2.82
N TRP A 38 14.48 18.50 4.02
CA TRP A 38 14.80 19.42 5.12
C TRP A 38 15.73 18.77 6.13
N SER A 39 16.37 19.64 6.91
CA SER A 39 17.25 19.26 8.02
C SER A 39 16.68 19.80 9.33
N SER A 40 16.85 19.06 10.41
CA SER A 40 16.52 19.44 11.79
C SER A 40 17.71 19.20 12.72
N GLU A 41 17.65 19.73 13.93
CA GLU A 41 18.68 19.50 14.94
C GLU A 41 18.70 18.07 15.50
N LYS A 42 17.78 17.19 15.10
CA LYS A 42 17.67 15.81 15.61
C LYS A 42 17.68 15.73 17.13
N LYS A 43 16.84 16.56 17.77
CA LYS A 43 16.79 16.68 19.26
C LYS A 43 16.27 15.41 19.94
N ASN A 44 15.49 14.60 19.24
CA ASN A 44 14.98 13.36 19.82
C ASN A 44 16.14 12.38 20.09
N PRO A 45 16.32 11.92 21.36
CA PRO A 45 17.42 11.02 21.69
C PRO A 45 17.36 9.67 21.02
N LEU A 46 16.21 9.28 20.46
CA LEU A 46 16.03 8.03 19.73
C LEU A 46 16.83 8.00 18.42
N TRP A 47 17.20 9.15 17.85
CA TRP A 47 18.13 9.21 16.71
C TRP A 47 19.49 8.55 17.02
N TYR A 48 19.93 8.66 18.28
CA TYR A 48 21.22 8.17 18.75
C TYR A 48 21.12 6.81 19.46
N SER A 49 19.90 6.31 19.65
CA SER A 49 19.66 5.05 20.35
C SER A 49 18.75 4.09 19.58
N ALA A 50 18.63 4.29 18.27
CA ALA A 50 17.88 3.41 17.39
C ALA A 50 18.39 1.96 17.45
N HIS A 51 17.55 1.01 17.05
CA HIS A 51 17.92 -0.41 16.96
C HIS A 51 18.70 -0.70 15.67
N ALA A 52 18.28 -0.11 14.56
CA ALA A 52 18.96 -0.27 13.27
C ALA A 52 18.73 0.92 12.34
N ARG A 53 19.66 1.09 11.41
CA ARG A 53 19.61 2.09 10.34
C ARG A 53 19.84 1.42 8.99
N TYR A 54 19.05 1.78 8.00
CA TYR A 54 19.24 1.31 6.64
C TYR A 54 20.09 2.29 5.84
N HIS A 55 21.19 1.81 5.29
CA HIS A 55 22.08 2.56 4.42
C HIS A 55 21.83 2.21 2.96
N ARG A 56 21.53 3.22 2.13
CA ARG A 56 21.41 3.04 0.68
C ARG A 56 22.76 2.82 0.04
N SER A 57 22.81 1.88 -0.91
CA SER A 57 23.96 1.70 -1.81
C SER A 57 23.78 2.54 -3.07
N ASN A 58 24.85 3.11 -3.58
CA ASN A 58 24.90 3.83 -4.86
C ASN A 58 24.65 2.90 -6.08
N ARG A 59 24.67 1.58 -5.87
CA ARG A 59 24.44 0.55 -6.91
C ARG A 59 23.03 -0.05 -6.87
N GLY A 60 22.12 0.56 -6.10
CA GLY A 60 20.79 0.03 -5.79
C GLY A 60 20.78 -0.90 -4.58
N GLY A 61 19.62 -0.99 -3.90
CA GLY A 61 19.49 -1.70 -2.63
C GLY A 61 20.23 -1.00 -1.48
N GLY A 62 20.76 -1.78 -0.55
CA GLY A 62 21.48 -1.31 0.63
C GLY A 62 21.58 -2.37 1.71
N SER A 63 21.92 -1.97 2.92
CA SER A 63 22.09 -2.85 4.07
C SER A 63 21.61 -2.21 5.37
N TRP A 64 21.20 -3.06 6.31
CA TRP A 64 20.88 -2.67 7.67
C TRP A 64 22.14 -2.72 8.54
N GLU A 65 22.44 -1.61 9.17
CA GLU A 65 23.39 -1.55 10.29
C GLU A 65 22.59 -1.69 11.59
N GLN A 66 22.91 -2.73 12.37
CA GLN A 66 22.25 -2.99 13.64
C GLN A 66 23.11 -2.46 14.79
N TYR A 67 22.53 -1.61 15.63
CA TYR A 67 23.16 -1.07 16.85
C TYR A 67 22.72 -1.83 18.09
N LYS A 68 21.53 -2.45 18.04
CA LYS A 68 20.95 -3.29 19.08
C LYS A 68 20.34 -4.53 18.43
N LYS A 69 20.03 -5.53 19.23
CA LYS A 69 19.37 -6.74 18.75
C LYS A 69 18.01 -6.40 18.12
N VAL A 70 17.85 -6.72 16.85
CA VAL A 70 16.59 -6.65 16.13
C VAL A 70 16.12 -8.08 15.85
N PRO A 71 14.88 -8.44 16.17
CA PRO A 71 14.32 -9.73 15.78
C PRO A 71 14.36 -9.93 14.27
N ASP A 72 14.54 -11.16 13.80
CA ASP A 72 14.41 -11.48 12.36
C ASP A 72 13.00 -11.20 11.86
N ARG A 73 12.01 -11.30 12.76
CA ARG A 73 10.59 -10.98 12.52
C ARG A 73 9.92 -10.62 13.84
N TRP A 74 9.02 -9.64 13.78
CA TRP A 74 8.09 -9.30 14.87
C TRP A 74 6.76 -8.86 14.28
N THR A 75 5.79 -8.52 15.11
CA THR A 75 4.46 -8.10 14.66
C THR A 75 4.13 -6.68 15.09
N VAL A 76 3.30 -6.00 14.31
CA VAL A 76 2.59 -4.77 14.66
C VAL A 76 1.11 -4.94 14.38
N ASN A 77 0.28 -4.28 15.18
CA ASN A 77 -1.17 -4.36 15.06
C ASN A 77 -1.75 -3.08 14.44
N TYR A 78 -2.79 -3.24 13.64
CA TYR A 78 -3.67 -2.16 13.21
C TYR A 78 -5.13 -2.59 13.39
N GLY A 79 -5.79 -2.05 14.42
CA GLY A 79 -7.07 -2.60 14.88
C GLY A 79 -6.94 -4.08 15.23
N ASP A 80 -7.78 -4.90 14.62
CA ASP A 80 -7.76 -6.37 14.82
C ASP A 80 -6.77 -7.11 13.90
N LEU A 81 -6.08 -6.39 13.02
CA LEU A 81 -5.14 -7.00 12.07
C LEU A 81 -3.73 -7.02 12.65
N VAL A 82 -3.04 -8.13 12.37
CA VAL A 82 -1.65 -8.37 12.81
C VAL A 82 -0.76 -8.51 11.58
N PHE A 83 0.24 -7.64 11.47
CA PHE A 83 1.19 -7.64 10.37
C PHE A 83 2.57 -8.06 10.83
N ASN A 84 3.15 -9.01 10.13
CA ASN A 84 4.53 -9.42 10.34
C ASN A 84 5.48 -8.40 9.73
N ILE A 85 6.44 -7.96 10.50
CA ILE A 85 7.48 -7.01 10.12
C ILE A 85 8.83 -7.72 10.10
N LYS A 86 9.66 -7.42 9.10
CA LYS A 86 11.07 -7.85 9.07
C LYS A 86 11.91 -6.87 8.27
N PRO A 87 13.16 -6.62 8.63
CA PRO A 87 14.09 -5.89 7.79
C PRO A 87 14.32 -6.67 6.49
N MET A 88 14.13 -6.01 5.36
CA MET A 88 14.38 -6.60 4.03
C MET A 88 15.74 -6.13 3.48
N GLY A 89 16.23 -6.79 2.44
CA GLY A 89 17.39 -6.32 1.66
C GLY A 89 17.19 -4.95 0.98
N PHE A 90 15.98 -4.41 1.07
CA PHE A 90 15.61 -3.03 0.74
C PHE A 90 15.17 -2.29 2.01
N LYS A 91 14.96 -0.96 1.89
CA LYS A 91 14.52 -0.12 3.02
C LYS A 91 13.15 -0.50 3.62
N HIS A 92 12.38 -1.37 2.95
CA HIS A 92 11.02 -1.73 3.35
C HIS A 92 11.01 -2.76 4.48
N THR A 93 9.94 -2.73 5.27
CA THR A 93 9.73 -3.57 6.45
C THR A 93 8.53 -4.51 6.33
N GLY A 94 7.80 -4.42 5.21
CA GLY A 94 6.62 -5.22 4.92
C GLY A 94 5.29 -4.48 5.00
N VAL A 95 5.24 -3.29 5.57
CA VAL A 95 4.03 -2.46 5.68
C VAL A 95 4.31 -1.04 5.23
N PHE A 96 3.33 -0.43 4.58
CA PHE A 96 3.26 0.99 4.26
C PHE A 96 2.20 1.62 5.16
N PRO A 97 2.58 2.21 6.30
CA PRO A 97 1.62 2.66 7.33
C PRO A 97 0.66 3.74 6.82
N GLU A 98 1.10 4.59 5.91
CA GLU A 98 0.30 5.63 5.28
C GLU A 98 -0.89 5.09 4.50
N GLN A 99 -0.81 3.85 4.01
CA GLN A 99 -1.91 3.20 3.28
C GLN A 99 -3.11 2.82 4.16
N ALA A 100 -2.96 2.86 5.48
CA ALA A 100 -4.04 2.47 6.38
C ALA A 100 -5.31 3.33 6.20
N VAL A 101 -5.18 4.58 5.76
CA VAL A 101 -6.32 5.43 5.44
C VAL A 101 -7.17 4.87 4.31
N ASN A 102 -6.55 4.20 3.33
CA ASN A 102 -7.24 3.54 2.22
C ASN A 102 -7.84 2.20 2.65
N TRP A 103 -7.18 1.49 3.58
CA TRP A 103 -7.74 0.26 4.15
C TRP A 103 -9.00 0.56 4.96
N ASP A 104 -9.01 1.62 5.75
CA ASP A 104 -10.16 2.08 6.52
C ASP A 104 -11.32 2.46 5.60
N PHE A 105 -11.05 3.24 4.55
CA PHE A 105 -12.06 3.60 3.55
C PHE A 105 -12.68 2.36 2.90
N ALA A 106 -11.87 1.44 2.40
CA ALA A 106 -12.36 0.22 1.76
C ALA A 106 -13.17 -0.64 2.74
N ALA A 107 -12.68 -0.80 3.98
CA ALA A 107 -13.36 -1.58 5.01
C ALA A 107 -14.71 -0.97 5.41
N GLU A 108 -14.79 0.36 5.53
CA GLU A 108 -16.03 1.08 5.82
C GLU A 108 -17.06 0.88 4.70
N LYS A 109 -16.65 1.07 3.44
CA LYS A 109 -17.53 0.85 2.28
C LYS A 109 -18.06 -0.58 2.23
N ILE A 110 -17.20 -1.57 2.47
CA ILE A 110 -17.59 -2.98 2.47
C ILE A 110 -18.61 -3.28 3.59
N LYS A 111 -18.35 -2.79 4.81
CA LYS A 111 -19.23 -3.02 5.97
C LYS A 111 -20.61 -2.38 5.83
N ASN A 112 -20.70 -1.29 5.08
CA ASN A 112 -21.97 -0.57 4.87
C ASN A 112 -22.84 -1.18 3.76
N GLU A 113 -22.30 -2.13 3.00
CA GLU A 113 -23.07 -2.84 1.95
C GLU A 113 -23.76 -4.10 2.50
N ASN A 114 -25.03 -4.28 2.12
CA ASN A 114 -25.83 -5.43 2.54
C ASN A 114 -25.85 -6.57 1.49
N ARG A 115 -24.75 -6.77 0.77
CA ARG A 115 -24.61 -7.82 -0.24
C ARG A 115 -23.21 -8.43 -0.21
N PRO A 116 -23.04 -9.67 -0.69
CA PRO A 116 -21.71 -10.23 -0.89
C PRO A 116 -20.88 -9.40 -1.86
N LEU A 117 -19.64 -9.09 -1.50
CA LEU A 117 -18.73 -8.28 -2.28
C LEU A 117 -17.49 -9.06 -2.70
N LYS A 118 -17.03 -8.82 -3.93
CA LYS A 118 -15.77 -9.33 -4.45
C LYS A 118 -14.82 -8.17 -4.71
N ILE A 119 -13.68 -8.17 -4.04
CA ILE A 119 -12.66 -7.12 -4.17
C ILE A 119 -11.43 -7.68 -4.87
N LEU A 120 -10.91 -6.93 -5.83
CA LEU A 120 -9.66 -7.21 -6.52
C LEU A 120 -8.57 -6.29 -5.97
N ASN A 121 -7.52 -6.88 -5.39
CA ASN A 121 -6.31 -6.16 -4.98
C ASN A 121 -5.15 -6.55 -5.89
N LEU A 122 -4.73 -5.61 -6.74
CA LEU A 122 -3.61 -5.74 -7.68
C LEU A 122 -2.36 -5.09 -7.09
N PHE A 123 -1.18 -5.68 -7.36
CA PHE A 123 0.08 -5.29 -6.72
C PHE A 123 -0.04 -5.39 -5.20
N GLY A 124 -0.67 -6.47 -4.75
CA GLY A 124 -1.17 -6.60 -3.39
C GLY A 124 -0.11 -6.69 -2.31
N TYR A 125 1.19 -6.81 -2.68
CA TYR A 125 2.34 -6.82 -1.79
C TYR A 125 2.15 -7.82 -0.63
N THR A 126 2.37 -7.41 0.62
CA THR A 126 2.21 -8.25 1.82
C THR A 126 0.75 -8.36 2.31
N GLY A 127 -0.21 -7.85 1.53
CA GLY A 127 -1.63 -8.09 1.70
C GLY A 127 -2.37 -7.22 2.71
N CYS A 128 -1.81 -6.12 3.19
CA CYS A 128 -2.48 -5.31 4.21
C CYS A 128 -3.88 -4.84 3.78
N ALA A 129 -4.03 -4.30 2.56
CA ALA A 129 -5.34 -3.93 2.01
C ALA A 129 -6.26 -5.15 1.80
N THR A 130 -5.70 -6.28 1.38
CA THR A 130 -6.43 -7.55 1.26
C THR A 130 -7.03 -7.97 2.59
N LEU A 131 -6.22 -7.97 3.66
CA LEU A 131 -6.66 -8.36 4.99
C LEU A 131 -7.74 -7.41 5.52
N ALA A 132 -7.61 -6.11 5.29
CA ALA A 132 -8.62 -5.12 5.68
C ALA A 132 -9.98 -5.41 5.01
N CYS A 133 -9.97 -5.70 3.70
CA CYS A 133 -11.19 -6.07 2.98
C CYS A 133 -11.77 -7.41 3.44
N MET A 134 -10.92 -8.42 3.67
CA MET A 134 -11.33 -9.71 4.23
C MET A 134 -11.96 -9.54 5.62
N ASN A 135 -11.33 -8.73 6.47
CA ASN A 135 -11.84 -8.46 7.82
C ASN A 135 -13.16 -7.70 7.81
N ALA A 136 -13.41 -6.90 6.78
CA ALA A 136 -14.69 -6.23 6.56
C ALA A 136 -15.79 -7.15 5.98
N GLY A 137 -15.48 -8.40 5.58
CA GLY A 137 -16.45 -9.39 5.11
C GLY A 137 -16.46 -9.65 3.60
N ALA A 138 -15.55 -9.06 2.83
CA ALA A 138 -15.48 -9.29 1.39
C ALA A 138 -14.72 -10.59 1.05
N THR A 139 -15.10 -11.18 -0.09
CA THR A 139 -14.24 -12.14 -0.80
C THR A 139 -13.18 -11.38 -1.57
N VAL A 140 -11.91 -11.72 -1.41
CA VAL A 140 -10.81 -10.97 -2.02
C VAL A 140 -10.04 -11.82 -3.03
N CYS A 141 -9.67 -11.23 -4.15
CA CYS A 141 -8.67 -11.75 -5.07
C CYS A 141 -7.41 -10.91 -4.92
N HIS A 142 -6.36 -11.50 -4.33
CA HIS A 142 -5.06 -10.89 -4.12
C HIS A 142 -4.11 -11.33 -5.22
N VAL A 143 -3.54 -10.39 -5.94
CA VAL A 143 -2.61 -10.64 -7.06
C VAL A 143 -1.32 -9.84 -6.85
N ASP A 144 -0.21 -10.54 -6.85
CA ASP A 144 1.13 -9.96 -6.84
C ASP A 144 2.09 -10.85 -7.62
N ALA A 145 3.03 -10.26 -8.34
CA ALA A 145 3.99 -11.01 -9.15
C ALA A 145 5.06 -11.74 -8.30
N SER A 146 5.27 -11.31 -7.05
CA SER A 146 6.25 -11.88 -6.15
C SER A 146 5.68 -13.01 -5.30
N LYS A 147 6.17 -14.23 -5.53
CA LYS A 147 5.81 -15.40 -4.69
C LYS A 147 6.08 -15.16 -3.20
N GLY A 148 7.19 -14.46 -2.89
CA GLY A 148 7.56 -14.15 -1.51
C GLY A 148 6.58 -13.19 -0.84
N MET A 149 6.05 -12.20 -1.57
CA MET A 149 5.06 -11.25 -1.06
C MET A 149 3.71 -11.92 -0.84
N VAL A 150 3.25 -12.74 -1.79
CA VAL A 150 2.01 -13.52 -1.63
C VAL A 150 2.10 -14.48 -0.45
N GLN A 151 3.27 -15.13 -0.24
CA GLN A 151 3.48 -15.97 0.93
C GLN A 151 3.41 -15.16 2.23
N TRP A 152 4.03 -13.98 2.27
CA TRP A 152 3.96 -13.09 3.42
C TRP A 152 2.53 -12.59 3.69
N ALA A 153 1.75 -12.31 2.64
CA ALA A 153 0.35 -11.96 2.79
C ALA A 153 -0.48 -13.09 3.45
N LYS A 154 -0.21 -14.34 3.08
CA LYS A 154 -0.84 -15.52 3.75
C LYS A 154 -0.42 -15.62 5.23
N GLU A 155 0.84 -15.35 5.54
CA GLU A 155 1.34 -15.35 6.92
C GLU A 155 0.69 -14.23 7.73
N ASN A 156 0.49 -13.04 7.14
CA ASN A 156 -0.26 -11.96 7.79
C ASN A 156 -1.73 -12.34 8.04
N ALA A 157 -2.37 -13.04 7.11
CA ALA A 157 -3.73 -13.55 7.31
C ALA A 157 -3.80 -14.57 8.45
N ALA A 158 -2.82 -15.48 8.54
CA ALA A 158 -2.71 -16.45 9.64
C ALA A 158 -2.46 -15.74 10.99
N SER A 159 -1.53 -14.79 11.05
CA SER A 159 -1.25 -14.01 12.27
C SER A 159 -2.46 -13.18 12.73
N SER A 160 -3.29 -12.71 11.78
CA SER A 160 -4.54 -11.99 12.05
C SER A 160 -5.73 -12.90 12.39
N GLY A 161 -5.57 -14.24 12.37
CA GLY A 161 -6.65 -15.18 12.66
C GLY A 161 -7.79 -15.22 11.62
N ILE A 162 -7.50 -14.82 10.36
CA ILE A 162 -8.49 -14.74 9.28
C ILE A 162 -8.09 -15.54 8.04
N ALA A 163 -7.19 -16.51 8.19
CA ALA A 163 -6.69 -17.31 7.07
C ALA A 163 -7.74 -18.20 6.41
N ASP A 164 -8.83 -18.51 7.10
CA ASP A 164 -9.98 -19.31 6.65
C ASP A 164 -11.03 -18.50 5.88
N ARG A 165 -10.92 -17.18 5.88
CA ARG A 165 -11.85 -16.31 5.13
C ARG A 165 -11.66 -16.46 3.62
N PRO A 166 -12.72 -16.23 2.82
CA PRO A 166 -12.67 -16.46 1.37
C PRO A 166 -11.70 -15.50 0.67
N VAL A 167 -10.60 -16.05 0.17
CA VAL A 167 -9.56 -15.31 -0.55
C VAL A 167 -8.90 -16.18 -1.63
N ARG A 168 -8.58 -15.56 -2.77
CA ARG A 168 -7.76 -16.18 -3.83
C ARG A 168 -6.39 -15.52 -3.81
N TRP A 169 -5.36 -16.27 -3.42
CA TRP A 169 -3.97 -15.84 -3.44
C TRP A 169 -3.32 -16.22 -4.77
N LEU A 170 -2.87 -15.25 -5.54
CA LEU A 170 -2.33 -15.46 -6.88
C LEU A 170 -0.95 -14.82 -7.03
N VAL A 171 0.00 -15.64 -7.47
CA VAL A 171 1.33 -15.18 -7.94
C VAL A 171 1.22 -15.00 -9.44
N ASP A 172 1.06 -13.76 -9.92
CA ASP A 172 0.76 -13.49 -11.31
C ASP A 172 1.09 -12.04 -11.69
N ASP A 173 1.30 -11.82 -13.00
CA ASP A 173 1.35 -10.49 -13.59
C ASP A 173 -0.06 -9.87 -13.59
N CYS A 174 -0.18 -8.66 -13.02
CA CYS A 174 -1.48 -8.00 -12.83
C CYS A 174 -2.20 -7.68 -14.14
N VAL A 175 -1.46 -7.28 -15.19
CA VAL A 175 -2.04 -6.97 -16.51
C VAL A 175 -2.56 -8.26 -17.16
N LYS A 176 -1.72 -9.29 -17.21
CA LYS A 176 -2.10 -10.61 -17.78
C LYS A 176 -3.25 -11.24 -16.99
N PHE A 177 -3.26 -11.06 -15.66
CA PHE A 177 -4.36 -11.51 -14.82
C PHE A 177 -5.67 -10.82 -15.20
N ALA A 178 -5.71 -9.48 -15.26
CA ALA A 178 -6.90 -8.73 -15.63
C ALA A 178 -7.44 -9.13 -17.02
N GLN A 179 -6.55 -9.30 -18.00
CA GLN A 179 -6.93 -9.80 -19.33
C GLN A 179 -7.61 -11.17 -19.29
N ARG A 180 -7.13 -12.09 -18.43
CA ARG A 180 -7.76 -13.41 -18.26
C ARG A 180 -9.10 -13.32 -17.56
N GLU A 181 -9.26 -12.45 -16.57
CA GLU A 181 -10.53 -12.27 -15.88
C GLU A 181 -11.60 -11.68 -16.79
N ILE A 182 -11.24 -10.77 -17.70
CA ILE A 182 -12.13 -10.26 -18.75
C ILE A 182 -12.63 -11.43 -19.63
N ARG A 183 -11.72 -12.28 -20.14
CA ARG A 183 -12.11 -13.43 -20.99
C ARG A 183 -12.97 -14.45 -20.26
N ARG A 184 -12.80 -14.58 -18.93
CA ARG A 184 -13.59 -15.48 -18.06
C ARG A 184 -14.94 -14.89 -17.65
N GLY A 185 -15.18 -13.62 -17.92
CA GLY A 185 -16.37 -12.91 -17.49
C GLY A 185 -16.43 -12.65 -15.98
N ASN A 186 -15.31 -12.77 -15.25
CA ASN A 186 -15.27 -12.46 -13.82
C ASN A 186 -15.40 -10.96 -13.58
N ARG A 187 -16.12 -10.61 -12.50
CA ARG A 187 -16.40 -9.21 -12.14
C ARG A 187 -16.10 -9.00 -10.66
N TYR A 188 -15.75 -7.75 -10.33
CA TYR A 188 -15.37 -7.30 -9.00
C TYR A 188 -16.13 -6.03 -8.62
N ASP A 189 -16.55 -5.93 -7.37
CA ASP A 189 -17.29 -4.79 -6.86
C ASP A 189 -16.39 -3.64 -6.41
N GLY A 190 -15.13 -3.93 -6.14
CA GLY A 190 -14.11 -2.93 -5.82
C GLY A 190 -12.75 -3.36 -6.33
N ILE A 191 -11.94 -2.37 -6.71
CA ILE A 191 -10.55 -2.57 -7.13
C ILE A 191 -9.65 -1.68 -6.28
N ILE A 192 -8.55 -2.25 -5.80
CA ILE A 192 -7.45 -1.53 -5.15
C ILE A 192 -6.19 -1.82 -5.94
N MET A 193 -5.41 -0.79 -6.27
CA MET A 193 -4.13 -0.98 -6.92
C MET A 193 -3.09 0.03 -6.47
N ASP A 194 -1.86 -0.44 -6.34
CA ASP A 194 -0.67 0.35 -6.03
C ASP A 194 0.45 -0.07 -6.98
N PRO A 195 0.33 0.31 -8.29
CA PRO A 195 1.29 -0.12 -9.28
C PRO A 195 2.67 0.53 -9.05
N PRO A 196 3.77 -0.21 -9.27
CA PRO A 196 5.10 0.33 -9.07
C PRO A 196 5.40 1.45 -10.08
N SER A 197 6.19 2.45 -9.67
CA SER A 197 6.64 3.52 -10.56
C SER A 197 7.44 3.01 -11.74
N TYR A 198 8.28 1.97 -11.49
CA TYR A 198 9.14 1.34 -12.48
C TYR A 198 9.26 -0.17 -12.21
N GLY A 199 9.35 -0.95 -13.26
CA GLY A 199 9.56 -2.39 -13.18
C GLY A 199 10.20 -2.96 -14.45
N ARG A 200 10.75 -4.18 -14.34
CA ARG A 200 11.20 -4.97 -15.48
C ARG A 200 10.58 -6.35 -15.43
N GLY A 201 9.95 -6.74 -16.53
CA GLY A 201 9.43 -8.09 -16.71
C GLY A 201 10.53 -9.11 -16.98
N PRO A 202 10.22 -10.40 -16.84
CA PRO A 202 11.17 -11.50 -17.11
C PRO A 202 11.70 -11.52 -18.55
N GLY A 203 10.94 -11.00 -19.51
CA GLY A 203 11.31 -10.90 -20.93
C GLY A 203 12.05 -9.60 -21.27
N GLY A 204 12.39 -8.76 -20.28
CA GLY A 204 13.05 -7.47 -20.48
C GLY A 204 12.09 -6.30 -20.74
N GLU A 205 10.78 -6.54 -20.68
CA GLU A 205 9.76 -5.49 -20.81
C GLU A 205 9.96 -4.45 -19.72
N VAL A 206 9.85 -3.18 -20.10
CA VAL A 206 9.96 -2.06 -19.17
C VAL A 206 8.57 -1.56 -18.82
N TRP A 207 8.27 -1.53 -17.54
CA TRP A 207 7.11 -0.88 -16.96
C TRP A 207 7.48 0.52 -16.48
N LYS A 208 6.76 1.52 -16.92
CA LYS A 208 6.79 2.88 -16.37
C LYS A 208 5.36 3.32 -16.13
N LEU A 209 5.06 3.74 -14.92
CA LEU A 209 3.70 4.02 -14.50
C LEU A 209 3.05 5.12 -15.35
N GLU A 210 3.74 6.22 -15.57
CA GLU A 210 3.25 7.38 -16.32
C GLU A 210 2.92 7.07 -17.79
N GLU A 211 3.55 6.05 -18.36
CA GLU A 211 3.31 5.63 -19.74
C GLU A 211 2.18 4.59 -19.83
N GLN A 212 1.92 3.82 -18.78
CA GLN A 212 1.06 2.64 -18.84
C GLN A 212 -0.19 2.72 -17.94
N LEU A 213 -0.26 3.71 -17.05
CA LEU A 213 -1.35 3.82 -16.08
C LEU A 213 -2.74 3.92 -16.74
N TYR A 214 -2.85 4.74 -17.79
CA TYR A 214 -4.11 4.88 -18.54
C TYR A 214 -4.61 3.54 -19.09
N SER A 215 -3.72 2.78 -19.73
CA SER A 215 -4.05 1.47 -20.30
C SER A 215 -4.38 0.44 -19.21
N LEU A 216 -3.68 0.47 -18.07
CA LEU A 216 -3.95 -0.41 -16.94
C LEU A 216 -5.34 -0.14 -16.34
N VAL A 217 -5.68 1.12 -16.05
CA VAL A 217 -6.99 1.47 -15.49
C VAL A 217 -8.11 1.16 -16.49
N THR A 218 -7.90 1.45 -17.78
CA THR A 218 -8.86 1.09 -18.86
C THR A 218 -9.11 -0.42 -18.93
N LEU A 219 -8.07 -1.21 -18.75
CA LEU A 219 -8.17 -2.67 -18.68
C LEU A 219 -8.95 -3.12 -17.43
N CYS A 220 -8.56 -2.61 -16.26
CA CYS A 220 -9.17 -2.99 -14.99
C CYS A 220 -10.63 -2.55 -14.86
N LYS A 221 -11.01 -1.44 -15.47
CA LYS A 221 -12.41 -1.01 -15.57
C LYS A 221 -13.32 -2.10 -16.15
N GLN A 222 -12.83 -2.89 -17.10
CA GLN A 222 -13.62 -3.94 -17.75
C GLN A 222 -13.94 -5.13 -16.84
N VAL A 223 -13.29 -5.26 -15.70
CA VAL A 223 -13.60 -6.29 -14.71
C VAL A 223 -14.42 -5.75 -13.53
N LEU A 224 -14.85 -4.48 -13.55
CA LEU A 224 -15.83 -3.99 -12.58
C LEU A 224 -17.19 -4.65 -12.82
N SER A 225 -17.94 -4.89 -11.74
CA SER A 225 -19.32 -5.38 -11.78
C SER A 225 -20.27 -4.30 -12.33
N ASP A 226 -21.52 -4.66 -12.57
CA ASP A 226 -22.54 -3.70 -13.02
C ASP A 226 -22.93 -2.69 -11.92
N ASN A 227 -22.69 -3.04 -10.65
CA ASN A 227 -22.89 -2.17 -9.50
C ASN A 227 -21.60 -2.10 -8.64
N PRO A 228 -20.53 -1.48 -9.17
CA PRO A 228 -19.26 -1.40 -8.46
C PRO A 228 -19.35 -0.38 -7.33
N LEU A 229 -18.53 -0.59 -6.30
CA LEU A 229 -18.55 0.18 -5.06
C LEU A 229 -17.45 1.24 -5.01
N PHE A 230 -16.23 0.86 -5.39
CA PHE A 230 -15.08 1.78 -5.41
C PHE A 230 -13.94 1.31 -6.33
N PHE A 231 -13.08 2.27 -6.68
CA PHE A 231 -11.79 2.04 -7.31
C PHE A 231 -10.75 2.91 -6.61
N ILE A 232 -9.76 2.29 -5.96
CA ILE A 232 -8.67 2.97 -5.26
C ILE A 232 -7.39 2.82 -6.08
N LEU A 233 -6.81 3.95 -6.48
CA LEU A 233 -5.56 4.03 -7.20
C LEU A 233 -4.52 4.78 -6.38
N ASN A 234 -3.38 4.15 -6.12
CA ASN A 234 -2.27 4.74 -5.40
C ASN A 234 -1.07 5.00 -6.32
N SER A 235 -0.25 5.96 -5.95
CA SER A 235 1.02 6.25 -6.62
C SER A 235 2.03 6.86 -5.67
N TYR A 236 3.28 6.41 -5.81
CA TYR A 236 4.47 6.99 -5.19
C TYR A 236 5.40 7.60 -6.24
N THR A 237 4.88 7.81 -7.46
CA THR A 237 5.65 8.33 -8.58
C THR A 237 5.72 9.85 -8.52
N THR A 238 6.94 10.38 -8.46
CA THR A 238 7.18 11.82 -8.57
C THR A 238 6.70 12.33 -9.93
N GLY A 239 5.94 13.43 -9.93
CA GLY A 239 5.37 14.00 -11.15
C GLY A 239 3.95 13.52 -11.49
N LEU A 240 3.44 12.47 -10.83
CA LEU A 240 2.05 12.05 -10.94
C LEU A 240 1.25 12.60 -9.75
N SER A 241 0.72 13.81 -9.92
CA SER A 241 -0.04 14.48 -8.84
C SER A 241 -1.38 13.80 -8.58
N PRO A 242 -1.97 13.96 -7.37
CA PRO A 242 -3.32 13.48 -7.07
C PRO A 242 -4.36 13.94 -8.11
N ALA A 243 -4.31 15.21 -8.52
CA ALA A 243 -5.24 15.77 -9.49
C ALA A 243 -5.18 15.10 -10.87
N VAL A 244 -4.01 14.63 -11.30
CA VAL A 244 -3.88 13.85 -12.56
C VAL A 244 -4.58 12.51 -12.43
N MET A 245 -4.42 11.82 -11.30
CA MET A 245 -5.11 10.55 -11.06
C MET A 245 -6.63 10.73 -10.91
N GLU A 246 -7.08 11.83 -10.28
CA GLU A 246 -8.50 12.19 -10.21
C GLU A 246 -9.09 12.39 -11.59
N TYR A 247 -8.44 13.19 -12.44
CA TYR A 247 -8.88 13.40 -13.82
C TYR A 247 -8.96 12.07 -14.58
N LEU A 248 -7.95 11.21 -14.42
CA LEU A 248 -7.90 9.89 -15.06
C LEU A 248 -9.11 9.02 -14.65
N LEU A 249 -9.38 8.88 -13.36
CA LEU A 249 -10.52 8.11 -12.87
C LEU A 249 -11.85 8.75 -13.26
N GLY A 250 -11.94 10.08 -13.26
CA GLY A 250 -13.12 10.81 -13.73
C GLY A 250 -13.48 10.49 -15.18
N VAL A 251 -12.50 10.58 -16.08
CA VAL A 251 -12.69 10.26 -17.50
C VAL A 251 -13.06 8.80 -17.73
N LEU A 252 -12.44 7.87 -16.99
CA LEU A 252 -12.60 6.44 -17.23
C LEU A 252 -13.78 5.80 -16.50
N LEU A 253 -14.09 6.25 -15.27
CA LEU A 253 -15.06 5.59 -14.40
C LEU A 253 -16.33 6.42 -14.21
N GLN A 254 -16.21 7.70 -13.88
CA GLN A 254 -17.39 8.54 -13.57
C GLN A 254 -18.34 8.65 -14.74
N LYS A 255 -17.80 8.73 -15.96
CA LYS A 255 -18.62 8.80 -17.19
C LYS A 255 -19.51 7.56 -17.37
N ASP A 256 -19.02 6.37 -17.05
CA ASP A 256 -19.72 5.11 -17.35
C ASP A 256 -20.53 4.60 -16.16
N PHE A 257 -20.06 4.83 -14.94
CA PHE A 257 -20.68 4.32 -13.72
C PHE A 257 -21.35 5.41 -12.86
N GLY A 258 -21.17 6.70 -13.21
CA GLY A 258 -21.56 7.80 -12.33
C GLY A 258 -20.66 7.88 -11.11
N GLY A 259 -21.23 8.26 -9.95
CA GLY A 259 -20.46 8.37 -8.71
C GLY A 259 -19.58 9.62 -8.66
N LYS A 260 -18.62 9.64 -7.76
CA LYS A 260 -17.69 10.76 -7.57
C LYS A 260 -16.24 10.29 -7.52
N VAL A 261 -15.33 11.17 -7.90
CA VAL A 261 -13.88 10.96 -7.73
C VAL A 261 -13.35 12.00 -6.76
N SER A 262 -12.43 11.59 -5.92
CA SER A 262 -11.66 12.47 -5.05
C SER A 262 -10.23 12.01 -5.01
N SER A 263 -9.30 12.95 -4.87
CA SER A 263 -7.89 12.63 -4.73
C SER A 263 -7.23 13.48 -3.66
N ASP A 264 -6.17 12.98 -3.10
CA ASP A 264 -5.34 13.72 -2.13
C ASP A 264 -3.99 13.02 -1.95
N GLU A 265 -3.07 13.69 -1.31
CA GLU A 265 -1.89 13.06 -0.74
C GLU A 265 -2.28 12.23 0.49
N ILE A 266 -1.59 11.13 0.69
CA ILE A 266 -1.63 10.34 1.93
C ILE A 266 -0.39 10.64 2.76
N GLY A 267 -0.56 10.72 4.08
CA GLY A 267 0.54 11.14 4.95
C GLY A 267 0.51 10.55 6.33
N LEU A 268 1.64 10.76 7.01
CA LEU A 268 1.89 10.33 8.38
C LEU A 268 2.19 11.55 9.26
N LYS A 269 1.55 11.62 10.42
CA LYS A 269 1.87 12.67 11.40
C LYS A 269 3.23 12.41 12.03
N VAL A 270 4.07 13.43 12.06
CA VAL A 270 5.37 13.42 12.74
C VAL A 270 5.14 13.84 14.19
N SER A 271 5.44 12.96 15.15
CA SER A 271 5.12 13.19 16.57
C SER A 271 5.86 14.39 17.14
N ASP A 272 7.14 14.53 16.86
CA ASP A 272 7.99 15.59 17.43
C ASP A 272 7.62 16.99 16.94
N THR A 273 7.15 17.12 15.69
CA THR A 273 6.85 18.41 15.09
C THR A 273 5.36 18.72 15.00
N GLY A 274 4.51 17.69 15.05
CA GLY A 274 3.08 17.80 14.75
C GLY A 274 2.74 18.05 13.29
N LEU A 275 3.75 18.18 12.42
CA LEU A 275 3.58 18.31 10.97
C LEU A 275 3.24 16.96 10.33
N VAL A 276 2.92 16.96 9.06
CA VAL A 276 2.58 15.75 8.31
C VAL A 276 3.62 15.52 7.22
N LEU A 277 4.22 14.32 7.21
CA LEU A 277 5.04 13.87 6.09
C LEU A 277 4.12 13.39 4.97
N PRO A 278 4.14 14.01 3.78
CA PRO A 278 3.48 13.45 2.60
C PRO A 278 4.24 12.21 2.14
N CYS A 279 3.54 11.11 1.93
CA CYS A 279 4.17 9.82 1.61
C CYS A 279 3.88 9.36 0.19
N GLY A 280 2.70 9.66 -0.34
CA GLY A 280 2.26 9.28 -1.66
C GLY A 280 0.92 9.92 -1.99
N SER A 281 0.34 9.53 -3.10
CA SER A 281 -0.93 10.05 -3.61
C SER A 281 -1.95 8.94 -3.74
N THR A 282 -3.23 9.26 -3.52
CA THR A 282 -4.36 8.36 -3.76
C THR A 282 -5.46 9.08 -4.52
N ALA A 283 -6.08 8.39 -5.46
CA ALA A 283 -7.35 8.80 -6.06
C ALA A 283 -8.37 7.70 -5.84
N ILE A 284 -9.58 8.08 -5.48
CA ILE A 284 -10.67 7.17 -5.19
C ILE A 284 -11.89 7.57 -6.01
N TRP A 285 -12.35 6.65 -6.83
CA TRP A 285 -13.69 6.69 -7.38
C TRP A 285 -14.61 5.87 -6.45
N GLU A 286 -15.78 6.39 -6.14
CA GLU A 286 -16.83 5.71 -5.38
C GLU A 286 -18.21 5.95 -6.00
N LYS A 287 -19.06 4.92 -5.94
CA LYS A 287 -20.43 4.97 -6.43
C LYS A 287 -21.33 5.85 -5.55
#